data_01878d62cfc396555e3158303537237c
#
_entry.id   01878d62cfc396555e3158303537237c
#
_cell.length_a   1.000
_cell.length_b   1.000
_cell.length_c   1.000
_cell.angle_alpha   90.00
_cell.angle_beta   90.00
_cell.angle_gamma   90.00
#
_symmetry.space_group_name_H-M   'P 1'
#
loop_
_entity.id
_entity.type
_entity.pdbx_description
1 polymer ?
#
loop_
_entity_poly.entity_id
_entity_poly.type
_entity_poly.pdbx_seq_one_letter_code
_entity_poly.pdbx_strand_id
1 'polypeptide(L)'
;MRLIKKTIKKLLIKFLNLFNVIAHRSINKILIFEFIKLFKIEIPSNLKLIRIGPNEDGGYLMPDILDEIEFCFSAGIGKNIQFEKDLLNYDIKSFGADNTISSLPENIPNYDFIKKNINVWNDDNNITFKDWIDDKKPDNNNLIGQIDIEGDEYKLI
;
A
#
# COMPACT_ATOMS: atom_id res chain seq x y z
N MET A 1 -29.80 -36.75 -6.80
CA MET A 1 -30.28 -35.48 -6.20
C MET A 1 -29.16 -34.44 -6.00
N ARG A 2 -27.99 -34.80 -5.50
CA ARG A 2 -26.83 -33.83 -5.28
C ARG A 2 -26.25 -33.26 -6.59
N LEU A 3 -26.15 -34.05 -7.66
CA LEU A 3 -25.60 -33.62 -8.97
C LEU A 3 -26.51 -32.60 -9.65
N ILE A 4 -27.84 -32.85 -9.64
CA ILE A 4 -28.85 -31.97 -10.27
C ILE A 4 -28.81 -30.56 -9.62
N LYS A 5 -28.71 -30.50 -8.28
CA LYS A 5 -28.57 -29.22 -7.56
C LYS A 5 -27.31 -28.45 -7.94
N LYS A 6 -26.20 -29.16 -8.20
CA LYS A 6 -24.92 -28.53 -8.61
C LYS A 6 -24.98 -27.94 -10.02
N THR A 7 -25.67 -28.63 -10.93
CA THR A 7 -25.87 -28.20 -12.33
C THR A 7 -26.81 -26.99 -12.41
N ILE A 8 -27.92 -27.01 -11.69
CA ILE A 8 -28.90 -25.90 -11.63
C ILE A 8 -28.21 -24.64 -11.05
N LYS A 9 -27.40 -24.79 -9.99
CA LYS A 9 -26.65 -23.67 -9.40
C LYS A 9 -25.65 -23.06 -10.38
N LYS A 10 -24.93 -23.87 -11.17
CA LYS A 10 -24.00 -23.38 -12.21
C LYS A 10 -24.72 -22.60 -13.31
N LEU A 11 -25.88 -23.10 -13.76
CA LEU A 11 -26.72 -22.43 -14.75
C LEU A 11 -27.27 -21.09 -14.24
N LEU A 12 -27.72 -21.05 -12.99
CA LEU A 12 -28.23 -19.84 -12.36
C LEU A 12 -27.12 -18.76 -12.23
N ILE A 13 -25.92 -19.15 -11.82
CA ILE A 13 -24.77 -18.24 -11.73
C ILE A 13 -24.39 -17.70 -13.11
N LYS A 14 -24.36 -18.54 -14.16
CA LYS A 14 -24.13 -18.09 -15.54
C LYS A 14 -25.20 -17.10 -16.02
N PHE A 15 -26.45 -17.36 -15.69
CA PHE A 15 -27.56 -16.47 -16.04
C PHE A 15 -27.46 -15.11 -15.33
N LEU A 16 -27.15 -15.09 -14.02
CA LEU A 16 -26.96 -13.86 -13.25
C LEU A 16 -25.78 -13.03 -13.74
N ASN A 17 -24.67 -13.69 -14.14
CA ASN A 17 -23.52 -13.01 -14.71
C ASN A 17 -23.81 -12.34 -16.06
N LEU A 18 -24.80 -12.83 -16.83
CA LEU A 18 -25.25 -12.17 -18.07
C LEU A 18 -25.85 -10.77 -17.81
N PHE A 19 -26.36 -10.53 -16.61
CA PHE A 19 -26.93 -9.24 -16.18
C PHE A 19 -25.99 -8.45 -15.26
N ASN A 20 -24.70 -8.77 -15.22
CA ASN A 20 -23.72 -8.18 -14.29
C ASN A 20 -24.12 -8.30 -12.80
N VAL A 21 -24.93 -9.30 -12.45
CA VAL A 21 -25.30 -9.58 -11.07
C VAL A 21 -24.31 -10.59 -10.51
N ILE A 22 -23.45 -10.15 -9.62
CA ILE A 22 -22.50 -11.02 -8.92
C ILE A 22 -23.22 -11.66 -7.73
N ALA A 23 -23.51 -12.97 -7.81
CA ALA A 23 -24.06 -13.73 -6.70
C ALA A 23 -22.96 -14.12 -5.73
N HIS A 24 -22.77 -13.36 -4.67
CA HIS A 24 -21.89 -13.71 -3.56
C HIS A 24 -22.61 -14.67 -2.59
N ARG A 25 -21.87 -15.69 -2.14
CA ARG A 25 -22.31 -16.48 -0.97
C ARG A 25 -22.39 -15.51 0.21
N SER A 26 -23.54 -15.43 0.88
CA SER A 26 -23.68 -14.60 2.07
C SER A 26 -22.61 -15.03 3.10
N ILE A 27 -21.67 -14.16 3.36
CA ILE A 27 -20.70 -14.37 4.42
C ILE A 27 -21.43 -14.13 5.74
N ASN A 28 -21.22 -14.99 6.72
CA ASN A 28 -21.80 -14.81 8.04
C ASN A 28 -21.28 -13.49 8.64
N LYS A 29 -22.18 -12.52 8.82
CA LYS A 29 -21.85 -11.19 9.36
C LYS A 29 -21.16 -11.27 10.73
N ILE A 30 -21.49 -12.29 11.53
CA ILE A 30 -20.86 -12.53 12.84
C ILE A 30 -19.38 -12.84 12.66
N LEU A 31 -19.02 -13.69 11.68
CA LEU A 31 -17.61 -14.01 11.40
C LEU A 31 -16.83 -12.79 10.91
N ILE A 32 -17.46 -11.93 10.12
CA ILE A 32 -16.84 -10.67 9.68
C ILE A 32 -16.59 -9.77 10.90
N PHE A 33 -17.58 -9.62 11.79
CA PHE A 33 -17.44 -8.81 13.00
C PHE A 33 -16.35 -9.34 13.93
N GLU A 34 -16.27 -10.65 14.14
CA GLU A 34 -15.22 -11.26 14.94
C GLU A 34 -13.84 -11.08 14.29
N PHE A 35 -13.76 -11.23 12.97
CA PHE A 35 -12.52 -10.97 12.21
C PHE A 35 -12.08 -9.51 12.33
N ILE A 36 -13.00 -8.54 12.17
CA ILE A 36 -12.68 -7.11 12.29
C ILE A 36 -12.18 -6.77 13.71
N LYS A 37 -12.71 -7.41 14.74
CA LYS A 37 -12.23 -7.21 16.13
C LYS A 37 -10.75 -7.58 16.32
N LEU A 38 -10.21 -8.52 15.53
CA LEU A 38 -8.81 -8.89 15.58
C LEU A 38 -7.88 -7.76 15.08
N PHE A 39 -8.41 -6.83 14.29
CA PHE A 39 -7.67 -5.66 13.79
C PHE A 39 -7.88 -4.42 14.65
N LYS A 40 -8.20 -4.61 15.95
CA LYS A 40 -8.28 -3.48 16.87
C LYS A 40 -6.92 -2.78 16.93
N ILE A 41 -6.89 -1.53 16.51
CA ILE A 41 -5.71 -0.69 16.64
C ILE A 41 -5.50 -0.39 18.11
N GLU A 42 -4.39 -0.82 18.67
CA GLU A 42 -3.94 -0.43 20.01
C GLU A 42 -2.96 0.73 19.88
N ILE A 43 -3.39 1.91 20.29
CA ILE A 43 -2.58 3.12 20.27
C ILE A 43 -2.02 3.29 21.69
N PRO A 44 -0.69 3.35 21.86
CA PRO A 44 -0.10 3.71 23.13
C PRO A 44 -0.68 5.04 23.63
N SER A 45 -0.95 5.16 24.93
CA SER A 45 -1.64 6.32 25.54
C SER A 45 -0.90 7.66 25.35
N ASN A 46 0.39 7.59 25.05
CA ASN A 46 1.26 8.75 24.81
C ASN A 46 1.38 9.14 23.33
N LEU A 47 0.80 8.37 22.40
CA LEU A 47 0.85 8.66 20.97
C LEU A 47 -0.51 9.08 20.43
N LYS A 48 -0.49 9.99 19.46
CA LYS A 48 -1.65 10.32 18.64
C LYS A 48 -1.49 9.67 17.27
N LEU A 49 -2.60 9.48 16.58
CA LEU A 49 -2.58 9.14 15.17
C LEU A 49 -2.79 10.40 14.34
N ILE A 50 -2.00 10.55 13.33
CA ILE A 50 -2.17 11.55 12.29
C ILE A 50 -2.45 10.88 10.96
N ARG A 51 -3.08 11.59 10.05
CA ARG A 51 -3.27 11.14 8.69
C ARG A 51 -2.30 11.87 7.77
N ILE A 52 -1.55 11.12 6.99
CA ILE A 52 -0.68 11.61 5.94
C ILE A 52 -1.22 11.10 4.60
N GLY A 53 -1.26 11.95 3.60
CA GLY A 53 -1.89 11.67 2.31
C GLY A 53 -3.38 12.02 2.25
N PRO A 54 -4.07 11.69 1.16
CA PRO A 54 -5.46 12.07 0.93
C PRO A 54 -6.44 11.38 1.88
N ASN A 55 -7.69 11.86 1.91
CA ASN A 55 -8.78 11.21 2.66
C ASN A 55 -9.32 9.93 1.97
N GLU A 56 -8.76 9.60 0.84
CA GLU A 56 -9.10 8.46 -0.01
C GLU A 56 -7.92 7.47 -0.05
N ASP A 57 -7.82 6.72 -1.13
CA ASP A 57 -6.71 5.82 -1.41
C ASP A 57 -5.37 6.56 -1.47
N GLY A 58 -4.31 5.95 -0.93
CA GLY A 58 -2.99 6.57 -0.77
C GLY A 58 -2.82 7.43 0.49
N GLY A 59 -3.81 7.42 1.41
CA GLY A 59 -3.70 8.11 2.70
C GLY A 59 -3.61 7.13 3.87
N TYR A 60 -2.61 7.32 4.73
CA TYR A 60 -2.27 6.40 5.80
C TYR A 60 -2.41 7.05 7.18
N LEU A 61 -2.95 6.27 8.14
CA LEU A 61 -2.92 6.63 9.55
C LEU A 61 -1.63 6.10 10.18
N MET A 62 -0.89 6.97 10.81
CA MET A 62 0.39 6.62 11.43
C MET A 62 0.56 7.34 12.76
N PRO A 63 1.43 6.85 13.65
CA PRO A 63 1.77 7.57 14.87
C PRO A 63 2.35 8.94 14.57
N ASP A 64 2.05 9.92 15.42
CA ASP A 64 2.57 11.28 15.36
C ASP A 64 4.02 11.32 15.92
N ILE A 65 4.94 10.80 15.11
CA ILE A 65 6.38 10.72 15.39
C ILE A 65 7.22 11.22 14.22
N LEU A 66 6.60 11.93 13.27
CA LEU A 66 7.27 12.32 12.04
C LEU A 66 8.42 13.30 12.26
N ASP A 67 8.39 14.07 13.34
CA ASP A 67 9.49 14.96 13.71
C ASP A 67 10.80 14.22 14.05
N GLU A 68 10.72 12.90 14.31
CA GLU A 68 11.87 12.04 14.56
C GLU A 68 12.39 11.35 13.28
N ILE A 69 11.66 11.46 12.16
CA ILE A 69 11.94 10.77 10.89
C ILE A 69 12.70 11.70 9.96
N GLU A 70 13.76 11.22 9.36
CA GLU A 70 14.57 11.98 8.41
C GLU A 70 14.39 11.50 6.96
N PHE A 71 14.06 10.23 6.78
CA PHE A 71 13.96 9.61 5.44
C PHE A 71 12.68 8.81 5.28
N CYS A 72 12.09 8.92 4.06
CA CYS A 72 10.99 8.07 3.63
C CYS A 72 11.35 7.33 2.34
N PHE A 73 11.08 6.02 2.32
CA PHE A 73 11.17 5.19 1.12
C PHE A 73 9.76 4.76 0.73
N SER A 74 9.26 5.28 -0.40
CA SER A 74 7.90 5.07 -0.89
C SER A 74 7.91 4.18 -2.13
N ALA A 75 7.40 2.97 -2.02
CA ALA A 75 7.30 1.99 -3.10
C ALA A 75 5.85 1.86 -3.56
N GLY A 76 5.61 2.05 -4.87
CA GLY A 76 4.27 2.08 -5.45
C GLY A 76 3.59 3.43 -5.27
N ILE A 77 4.10 4.44 -5.96
CA ILE A 77 3.64 5.84 -5.85
C ILE A 77 2.35 6.07 -6.65
N GLY A 78 2.24 5.43 -7.82
CA GLY A 78 1.12 5.63 -8.72
C GLY A 78 1.00 7.08 -9.22
N LYS A 79 -0.24 7.55 -9.31
CA LYS A 79 -0.54 8.91 -9.81
C LYS A 79 -0.88 9.90 -8.70
N ASN A 80 -1.05 9.44 -7.46
CA ASN A 80 -1.40 10.28 -6.34
C ASN A 80 -0.19 10.46 -5.42
N ILE A 81 0.38 11.64 -5.42
CA ILE A 81 1.58 11.99 -4.67
C ILE A 81 1.30 12.85 -3.44
N GLN A 82 0.06 12.84 -2.94
CA GLN A 82 -0.30 13.67 -1.80
C GLN A 82 0.39 13.22 -0.51
N PHE A 83 0.62 11.91 -0.35
CA PHE A 83 1.39 11.37 0.77
C PHE A 83 2.80 11.97 0.81
N GLU A 84 3.51 11.92 -0.31
CA GLU A 84 4.87 12.45 -0.45
C GLU A 84 4.92 13.97 -0.23
N LYS A 85 3.89 14.70 -0.69
CA LYS A 85 3.77 16.15 -0.49
C LYS A 85 3.54 16.51 0.98
N ASP A 86 2.73 15.73 1.68
CA ASP A 86 2.47 15.98 3.10
C ASP A 86 3.73 15.77 3.95
N LEU A 87 4.61 14.83 3.56
CA LEU A 87 5.89 14.60 4.22
C LEU A 87 6.85 15.79 4.12
N LEU A 88 6.72 16.65 3.11
CA LEU A 88 7.51 17.89 3.00
C LEU A 88 7.27 18.83 4.18
N ASN A 89 6.10 18.80 4.81
CA ASN A 89 5.80 19.63 5.97
C ASN A 89 6.61 19.25 7.22
N TYR A 90 7.27 18.08 7.18
CA TYR A 90 8.09 17.52 8.26
C TYR A 90 9.59 17.50 7.90
N ASP A 91 9.99 18.16 6.80
CA ASP A 91 11.35 18.16 6.27
C ASP A 91 11.94 16.77 5.98
N ILE A 92 11.07 15.77 5.78
CA ILE A 92 11.48 14.39 5.50
C ILE A 92 11.95 14.27 4.05
N LYS A 93 13.21 13.85 3.87
CA LYS A 93 13.76 13.54 2.55
C LYS A 93 13.16 12.24 2.03
N SER A 94 12.49 12.30 0.88
CA SER A 94 11.74 11.17 0.36
C SER A 94 12.34 10.60 -0.92
N PHE A 95 12.31 9.27 -1.03
CA PHE A 95 12.73 8.49 -2.18
C PHE A 95 11.56 7.67 -2.67
N GLY A 96 11.31 7.69 -3.97
CA GLY A 96 10.21 6.96 -4.57
C GLY A 96 10.65 5.93 -5.61
N ALA A 97 9.99 4.78 -5.64
CA ALA A 97 10.18 3.75 -6.64
C ALA A 97 8.84 3.29 -7.21
N ASP A 98 8.71 3.36 -8.53
CA ASP A 98 7.54 2.86 -9.24
C ASP A 98 7.88 2.60 -10.72
N ASN A 99 7.66 1.41 -11.21
CA ASN A 99 7.92 1.07 -12.62
C ASN A 99 6.71 1.31 -13.53
N THR A 100 5.52 1.54 -12.96
CA THR A 100 4.26 1.70 -13.71
C THR A 100 4.11 3.11 -14.31
N ILE A 101 4.81 4.11 -13.74
CA ILE A 101 4.82 5.48 -14.21
C ILE A 101 6.18 5.84 -14.83
N SER A 102 6.18 6.71 -15.82
CA SER A 102 7.42 7.17 -16.47
C SER A 102 8.11 8.31 -15.73
N SER A 103 7.36 9.09 -14.99
CA SER A 103 7.79 10.22 -14.17
C SER A 103 6.71 10.54 -13.15
N LEU A 104 7.07 11.31 -12.14
CA LEU A 104 6.08 11.85 -11.20
C LEU A 104 5.07 12.75 -11.92
N PRO A 105 3.81 12.80 -11.47
CA PRO A 105 2.78 13.68 -12.02
C PRO A 105 3.16 15.17 -11.96
N GLU A 106 3.89 15.55 -10.93
CA GLU A 106 4.43 16.89 -10.73
C GLU A 106 5.78 16.83 -9.99
N ASN A 107 6.53 17.92 -10.03
CA ASN A 107 7.82 18.01 -9.35
C ASN A 107 7.64 18.21 -7.84
N ILE A 108 8.27 17.34 -7.06
CA ILE A 108 8.31 17.44 -5.60
C ILE A 108 9.74 17.87 -5.21
N PRO A 109 9.91 18.98 -4.48
CA PRO A 109 11.23 19.37 -3.97
C PRO A 109 11.85 18.27 -3.09
N ASN A 110 13.16 18.09 -3.17
CA ASN A 110 13.93 17.13 -2.36
C ASN A 110 13.45 15.67 -2.47
N TYR A 111 12.79 15.33 -3.59
CA TYR A 111 12.30 13.99 -3.87
C TYR A 111 13.12 13.33 -4.98
N ASP A 112 13.60 12.13 -4.74
CA ASP A 112 14.35 11.35 -5.72
C ASP A 112 13.49 10.14 -6.17
N PHE A 113 13.26 10.03 -7.48
CA PHE A 113 12.42 9.01 -8.07
C PHE A 113 13.23 8.06 -8.94
N ILE A 114 13.00 6.76 -8.76
CA ILE A 114 13.53 5.73 -9.65
C ILE A 114 12.39 4.94 -10.31
N LYS A 115 12.55 4.68 -11.61
CA LYS A 115 11.59 3.88 -12.37
C LYS A 115 11.95 2.39 -12.22
N LYS A 116 11.67 1.81 -11.05
CA LYS A 116 11.89 0.39 -10.75
C LYS A 116 10.79 -0.16 -9.86
N ASN A 117 10.56 -1.46 -9.94
CA ASN A 117 9.77 -2.18 -8.95
C ASN A 117 10.65 -2.51 -7.74
N ILE A 118 10.08 -2.48 -6.56
CA ILE A 118 10.71 -3.10 -5.39
C ILE A 118 10.43 -4.60 -5.43
N ASN A 119 11.49 -5.42 -5.34
CA ASN A 119 11.40 -6.87 -5.47
C ASN A 119 12.44 -7.55 -4.58
N VAL A 120 12.48 -8.89 -4.59
CA VAL A 120 13.47 -9.71 -3.86
C VAL A 120 14.73 -10.02 -4.68
N TRP A 121 14.83 -9.48 -5.90
CA TRP A 121 16.01 -9.54 -6.78
C TRP A 121 16.23 -8.22 -7.50
N ASN A 122 17.44 -8.06 -8.04
CA ASN A 122 17.83 -6.92 -8.86
C ASN A 122 17.91 -7.29 -10.34
N ASP A 123 17.41 -6.41 -11.20
CA ASP A 123 17.63 -6.39 -12.64
C ASP A 123 17.42 -4.98 -13.20
N ASP A 124 17.24 -4.84 -14.52
CA ASP A 124 17.02 -3.53 -15.16
C ASP A 124 15.76 -2.83 -14.65
N ASN A 125 14.71 -3.59 -14.29
CA ASN A 125 13.40 -3.08 -13.87
C ASN A 125 13.10 -3.25 -12.38
N ASN A 126 13.95 -3.96 -11.65
CA ASN A 126 13.74 -4.31 -10.25
C ASN A 126 14.93 -3.94 -9.38
N ILE A 127 14.66 -3.61 -8.13
CA ILE A 127 15.67 -3.38 -7.10
C ILE A 127 15.18 -3.98 -5.77
N THR A 128 16.08 -4.55 -4.98
CA THR A 128 15.72 -4.96 -3.63
C THR A 128 15.58 -3.74 -2.72
N PHE A 129 14.69 -3.83 -1.72
CA PHE A 129 14.51 -2.73 -0.77
C PHE A 129 15.82 -2.40 -0.05
N LYS A 130 16.60 -3.44 0.31
CA LYS A 130 17.89 -3.29 0.93
C LYS A 130 18.88 -2.51 0.05
N ASP A 131 19.05 -2.93 -1.20
CA ASP A 131 20.02 -2.29 -2.08
C ASP A 131 19.61 -0.86 -2.45
N TRP A 132 18.30 -0.60 -2.50
CA TRP A 132 17.81 0.75 -2.71
C TRP A 132 18.12 1.68 -1.53
N ILE A 133 17.95 1.22 -0.27
CA ILE A 133 18.35 1.97 0.92
C ILE A 133 19.87 2.18 0.93
N ASP A 134 20.64 1.11 0.69
CA ASP A 134 22.10 1.16 0.68
C ASP A 134 22.65 2.12 -0.40
N ASP A 135 21.98 2.21 -1.56
CA ASP A 135 22.34 3.17 -2.63
C ASP A 135 22.14 4.63 -2.20
N LYS A 136 21.06 4.91 -1.47
CA LYS A 136 20.76 6.27 -0.98
C LYS A 136 21.58 6.67 0.24
N LYS A 137 22.18 5.71 0.94
CA LYS A 137 23.09 5.90 2.08
C LYS A 137 22.56 6.93 3.09
N PRO A 138 21.37 6.72 3.67
CA PRO A 138 20.87 7.63 4.69
C PRO A 138 21.84 7.70 5.85
N ASP A 139 22.13 8.91 6.32
CA ASP A 139 23.15 9.16 7.35
C ASP A 139 22.77 8.60 8.73
N ASN A 140 21.49 8.29 8.92
CA ASN A 140 20.98 7.68 10.13
C ASN A 140 19.90 6.63 9.82
N ASN A 141 19.40 5.94 10.86
CA ASN A 141 18.40 4.88 10.76
C ASN A 141 16.97 5.35 11.05
N ASN A 142 16.72 6.66 11.15
CA ASN A 142 15.41 7.21 11.39
C ASN A 142 14.62 7.32 10.08
N LEU A 143 14.13 6.19 9.61
CA LEU A 143 13.44 6.09 8.33
C LEU A 143 12.08 5.42 8.46
N ILE A 144 11.17 5.74 7.55
CA ILE A 144 9.93 5.02 7.33
C ILE A 144 9.90 4.42 5.92
N GLY A 145 9.25 3.27 5.79
CA GLY A 145 8.91 2.66 4.51
C GLY A 145 7.41 2.70 4.30
N GLN A 146 6.96 3.25 3.18
CA GLN A 146 5.61 3.08 2.67
C GLN A 146 5.69 2.10 1.51
N ILE A 147 4.92 1.02 1.56
CA ILE A 147 4.94 -0.04 0.54
C ILE A 147 3.50 -0.33 0.14
N ASP A 148 3.16 0.00 -1.10
CA ASP A 148 1.84 -0.22 -1.70
C ASP A 148 2.03 -0.66 -3.16
N ILE A 149 2.35 -1.94 -3.35
CA ILE A 149 2.76 -2.51 -4.64
C ILE A 149 1.80 -3.59 -5.15
N GLU A 150 0.52 -3.42 -4.82
CA GLU A 150 -0.62 -4.17 -5.37
C GLU A 150 -0.52 -5.69 -5.20
N GLY A 151 -0.14 -6.15 -4.00
CA GLY A 151 -0.09 -7.55 -3.60
C GLY A 151 1.28 -8.22 -3.75
N ASP A 152 2.28 -7.50 -4.23
CA ASP A 152 3.67 -7.98 -4.25
C ASP A 152 4.37 -7.84 -2.88
N GLU A 153 3.75 -7.16 -1.91
CA GLU A 153 4.22 -7.02 -0.52
C GLU A 153 4.53 -8.37 0.12
N TYR A 154 3.71 -9.38 -0.17
CA TYR A 154 3.89 -10.75 0.35
C TYR A 154 5.18 -11.43 -0.09
N LYS A 155 5.86 -10.91 -1.12
CA LYS A 155 7.15 -11.41 -1.56
C LYS A 155 8.31 -10.79 -0.81
N LEU A 156 8.08 -9.61 -0.20
CA LEU A 156 9.11 -8.85 0.51
C LEU A 156 9.24 -9.24 1.98
N ILE A 157 8.24 -9.93 2.52
CA ILE A 157 8.16 -10.44 3.90
C ILE A 157 8.56 -11.91 3.91
#